data_9cfd3b5a3c6a30e21888fdcbfbb2967e
#
_entry.id   9cfd3b5a3c6a30e21888fdcbfbb2967e
#
_cell.length_a   1.000
_cell.length_b   1.000
_cell.length_c   1.000
_cell.angle_alpha   90.00
_cell.angle_beta   90.00
_cell.angle_gamma   90.00
#
_symmetry.space_group_name_H-M   'P 1'
#
loop_
_entity.id
_entity.type
_entity.pdbx_description
1 polymer ?
#
loop_
_entity_poly.entity_id
_entity_poly.type
_entity_poly.pdbx_seq_one_letter_code
_entity_poly.pdbx_strand_id
1 'polypeptide(L)'
;DHVVIMGHRMSDLDAIGAAEGVLRICKICDVPAVIAVSRDATLAGSLIDALCRAGQADDFIDPKGALPIISKKTLCVVVDTYQLGLVESKEILERCGKVAVIDHHRKGVGFIEHADLVCHEPYSSSASELVTELLQYVGDRDDKPSRVEAEGLLSGIMLDTRDFTLHTGVRLSLIHI
;
A
#
# COMPACT_ATOMS: atom_id res chain seq x y z
N ASP A 1 -14.05 -12.10 -7.00
CA ASP A 1 -12.61 -12.00 -6.77
C ASP A 1 -12.21 -10.52 -6.82
N HIS A 2 -11.76 -9.96 -5.70
CA HIS A 2 -11.31 -8.58 -5.59
C HIS A 2 -10.20 -8.47 -4.55
N VAL A 3 -9.55 -7.33 -4.50
CA VAL A 3 -8.45 -7.04 -3.60
C VAL A 3 -8.88 -5.99 -2.58
N VAL A 4 -8.54 -6.21 -1.31
CA VAL A 4 -8.61 -5.18 -0.27
C VAL A 4 -7.20 -4.86 0.17
N ILE A 5 -6.82 -3.60 0.06
CA ILE A 5 -5.50 -3.09 0.41
C ILE A 5 -5.62 -2.34 1.74
N MET A 6 -4.70 -2.54 2.66
CA MET A 6 -4.65 -1.79 3.90
C MET A 6 -3.22 -1.63 4.41
N GLY A 7 -2.95 -0.55 5.10
CA GLY A 7 -1.70 -0.31 5.82
C GLY A 7 -1.83 -0.57 7.33
N HIS A 8 -1.09 0.21 8.12
CA HIS A 8 -1.20 0.24 9.58
C HIS A 8 -2.27 1.24 10.04
N ARG A 9 -2.74 1.11 11.30
CA ARG A 9 -3.89 1.87 11.86
C ARG A 9 -3.78 3.39 11.83
N MET A 10 -2.58 3.94 11.86
CA MET A 10 -2.33 5.38 11.72
C MET A 10 -1.57 5.62 10.42
N SER A 11 -2.13 5.08 9.33
CA SER A 11 -1.50 5.13 8.00
C SER A 11 -0.93 6.51 7.69
N ASP A 12 0.34 6.56 7.40
CA ASP A 12 1.06 7.77 7.01
C ASP A 12 1.20 7.87 5.48
N LEU A 13 2.07 8.74 5.00
CA LEU A 13 2.24 8.95 3.56
C LEU A 13 2.86 7.73 2.86
N ASP A 14 3.69 6.93 3.55
CA ASP A 14 4.26 5.73 2.96
C ASP A 14 3.21 4.61 2.84
N ALA A 15 2.44 4.37 3.91
CA ALA A 15 1.36 3.40 3.89
C ALA A 15 0.31 3.71 2.81
N ILE A 16 -0.12 4.98 2.66
CA ILE A 16 -1.12 5.37 1.67
C ILE A 16 -0.52 5.43 0.26
N GLY A 17 0.71 5.92 0.09
CA GLY A 17 1.40 5.92 -1.20
C GLY A 17 1.61 4.51 -1.74
N ALA A 18 2.08 3.58 -0.89
CA ALA A 18 2.23 2.17 -1.23
C ALA A 18 0.87 1.51 -1.56
N ALA A 19 -0.19 1.80 -0.78
CA ALA A 19 -1.53 1.29 -1.04
C ALA A 19 -2.07 1.77 -2.40
N GLU A 20 -1.86 3.03 -2.74
CA GLU A 20 -2.25 3.61 -4.03
C GLU A 20 -1.50 2.95 -5.20
N GLY A 21 -0.20 2.72 -5.04
CA GLY A 21 0.59 2.01 -6.04
C GLY A 21 0.11 0.57 -6.26
N VAL A 22 -0.25 -0.16 -5.19
CA VAL A 22 -0.87 -1.50 -5.31
C VAL A 22 -2.23 -1.42 -5.98
N LEU A 23 -3.04 -0.41 -5.67
CA LEU A 23 -4.31 -0.17 -6.35
C LEU A 23 -4.10 0.05 -7.86
N ARG A 24 -3.07 0.81 -8.24
CA ARG A 24 -2.69 1.00 -9.65
C ARG A 24 -2.33 -0.33 -10.32
N ILE A 25 -1.57 -1.20 -9.65
CA ILE A 25 -1.27 -2.56 -10.14
C ILE A 25 -2.57 -3.34 -10.40
N CYS A 26 -3.52 -3.29 -9.45
CA CYS A 26 -4.80 -3.95 -9.60
C CYS A 26 -5.59 -3.40 -10.81
N LYS A 27 -5.61 -2.07 -11.01
CA LYS A 27 -6.25 -1.42 -12.17
C LYS A 27 -5.62 -1.84 -13.50
N ILE A 28 -4.29 -1.93 -13.58
CA ILE A 28 -3.57 -2.43 -14.76
C ILE A 28 -3.93 -3.89 -15.06
N CYS A 29 -4.09 -4.71 -14.03
CA CYS A 29 -4.47 -6.12 -14.15
C CYS A 29 -5.98 -6.34 -14.33
N ASP A 30 -6.78 -5.30 -14.40
CA ASP A 30 -8.25 -5.36 -14.51
C ASP A 30 -8.91 -6.09 -13.33
N VAL A 31 -8.32 -5.95 -12.13
CA VAL A 31 -8.80 -6.56 -10.89
C VAL A 31 -9.44 -5.49 -9.99
N PRO A 32 -10.72 -5.64 -9.63
CA PRO A 32 -11.38 -4.73 -8.69
C PRO A 32 -10.65 -4.68 -7.35
N ALA A 33 -10.36 -3.47 -6.85
CA ALA A 33 -9.66 -3.28 -5.60
C ALA A 33 -10.13 -2.02 -4.87
N VAL A 34 -10.00 -2.03 -3.54
CA VAL A 34 -10.27 -0.87 -2.68
C VAL A 34 -9.21 -0.75 -1.60
N ILE A 35 -8.97 0.47 -1.12
CA ILE A 35 -8.09 0.78 0.01
C ILE A 35 -8.96 0.96 1.25
N ALA A 36 -8.78 0.07 2.23
CA ALA A 36 -9.46 0.15 3.51
C ALA A 36 -8.63 1.02 4.47
N VAL A 37 -9.15 2.19 4.84
CA VAL A 37 -8.47 3.14 5.72
C VAL A 37 -9.47 3.92 6.58
N SER A 38 -9.16 4.08 7.87
CA SER A 38 -9.92 4.95 8.77
C SER A 38 -9.52 6.41 8.56
N ARG A 39 -10.43 7.21 8.00
CA ARG A 39 -10.21 8.64 7.73
C ARG A 39 -9.92 9.45 9.00
N ASP A 40 -10.44 9.02 10.14
CA ASP A 40 -10.29 9.71 11.42
C ASP A 40 -8.93 9.41 12.08
N ALA A 41 -8.28 8.31 11.71
CA ALA A 41 -7.05 7.85 12.34
C ALA A 41 -5.80 8.06 11.46
N THR A 42 -5.96 8.19 10.15
CA THR A 42 -4.82 8.34 9.22
C THR A 42 -4.09 9.67 9.39
N LEU A 43 -2.78 9.64 9.24
CA LEU A 43 -1.92 10.84 9.19
C LEU A 43 -1.77 11.38 7.76
N ALA A 44 -2.21 10.62 6.75
CA ALA A 44 -2.14 10.98 5.32
C ALA A 44 -3.44 11.59 4.77
N GLY A 45 -4.27 12.20 5.61
CA GLY A 45 -5.57 12.76 5.19
C GLY A 45 -5.48 13.71 4.00
N SER A 46 -4.45 14.56 3.94
CA SER A 46 -4.22 15.50 2.82
C SER A 46 -3.94 14.78 1.50
N LEU A 47 -3.19 13.68 1.51
CA LEU A 47 -2.92 12.87 0.33
C LEU A 47 -4.21 12.20 -0.16
N ILE A 48 -4.96 11.57 0.75
CA ILE A 48 -6.24 10.94 0.39
C ILE A 48 -7.22 11.97 -0.18
N ASP A 49 -7.27 13.19 0.38
CA ASP A 49 -8.10 14.27 -0.16
C ASP A 49 -7.67 14.71 -1.57
N ALA A 50 -6.37 14.68 -1.86
CA ALA A 50 -5.86 14.98 -3.20
C ALA A 50 -6.27 13.89 -4.20
N LEU A 51 -6.13 12.61 -3.83
CA LEU A 51 -6.55 11.46 -4.62
C LEU A 51 -8.08 11.47 -4.87
N CYS A 52 -8.88 11.75 -3.84
CA CYS A 52 -10.33 11.89 -3.99
C CYS A 52 -10.72 13.02 -4.96
N ARG A 53 -10.04 14.18 -4.89
CA ARG A 53 -10.27 15.29 -5.83
C ARG A 53 -9.85 14.94 -7.26
N ALA A 54 -8.92 14.02 -7.43
CA ALA A 54 -8.51 13.50 -8.73
C ALA A 54 -9.46 12.43 -9.30
N GLY A 55 -10.57 12.13 -8.62
CA GLY A 55 -11.60 11.20 -9.08
C GLY A 55 -11.50 9.79 -8.48
N GLN A 56 -10.67 9.60 -7.45
CA GLN A 56 -10.44 8.30 -6.82
C GLN A 56 -11.20 8.13 -5.48
N ALA A 57 -12.27 8.88 -5.28
CA ALA A 57 -13.03 8.83 -4.02
C ALA A 57 -13.61 7.44 -3.72
N ASP A 58 -14.06 6.73 -4.75
CA ASP A 58 -14.67 5.39 -4.65
C ASP A 58 -13.64 4.29 -4.36
N ASP A 59 -12.35 4.58 -4.51
CA ASP A 59 -11.26 3.65 -4.23
C ASP A 59 -10.98 3.51 -2.72
N PHE A 60 -11.47 4.43 -1.90
CA PHE A 60 -11.27 4.45 -0.45
C PHE A 60 -12.54 4.04 0.30
N ILE A 61 -12.40 3.13 1.25
CA ILE A 61 -13.51 2.63 2.05
C ILE A 61 -13.13 2.57 3.54
N ASP A 62 -14.10 2.88 4.42
CA ASP A 62 -13.90 2.62 5.86
C ASP A 62 -13.73 1.11 6.11
N PRO A 63 -12.83 0.69 7.01
CA PRO A 63 -12.59 -0.73 7.28
C PRO A 63 -13.84 -1.54 7.61
N LYS A 64 -14.82 -0.97 8.33
CA LYS A 64 -16.10 -1.64 8.61
C LYS A 64 -16.97 -1.74 7.35
N GLY A 65 -16.91 -0.73 6.48
CA GLY A 65 -17.59 -0.74 5.19
C GLY A 65 -17.03 -1.78 4.22
N ALA A 66 -15.77 -2.17 4.35
CA ALA A 66 -15.16 -3.21 3.55
C ALA A 66 -15.63 -4.62 3.91
N LEU A 67 -16.06 -4.87 5.16
CA LEU A 67 -16.39 -6.22 5.63
C LEU A 67 -17.48 -6.95 4.81
N PRO A 68 -18.56 -6.29 4.34
CA PRO A 68 -19.58 -6.95 3.54
C PRO A 68 -19.11 -7.43 2.16
N ILE A 69 -18.07 -6.82 1.60
CA ILE A 69 -17.55 -7.20 0.28
C ILE A 69 -16.46 -8.26 0.34
N ILE A 70 -15.97 -8.62 1.53
CA ILE A 70 -14.91 -9.61 1.73
C ILE A 70 -15.46 -11.03 1.71
N SER A 71 -14.74 -11.92 1.04
CA SER A 71 -15.02 -13.36 0.98
C SER A 71 -13.71 -14.17 1.05
N LYS A 72 -13.84 -15.48 1.10
CA LYS A 72 -12.66 -16.39 1.00
C LYS A 72 -11.96 -16.36 -0.37
N LYS A 73 -12.48 -15.62 -1.33
CA LYS A 73 -11.82 -15.35 -2.63
C LYS A 73 -11.16 -13.98 -2.68
N THR A 74 -11.27 -13.18 -1.63
CA THR A 74 -10.63 -11.86 -1.53
C THR A 74 -9.17 -12.02 -1.14
N LEU A 75 -8.29 -11.32 -1.84
CA LEU A 75 -6.89 -11.12 -1.46
C LEU A 75 -6.80 -9.87 -0.59
N CYS A 76 -6.22 -9.98 0.59
CA CYS A 76 -5.80 -8.85 1.40
C CYS A 76 -4.34 -8.53 1.08
N VAL A 77 -4.05 -7.29 0.68
CA VAL A 77 -2.67 -6.80 0.55
C VAL A 77 -2.40 -5.84 1.69
N VAL A 78 -1.47 -6.23 2.56
CA VAL A 78 -1.01 -5.39 3.68
C VAL A 78 0.27 -4.69 3.25
N VAL A 79 0.28 -3.37 3.33
CA VAL A 79 1.44 -2.55 2.99
C VAL A 79 1.99 -1.84 4.21
N ASP A 80 3.30 -1.61 4.22
CA ASP A 80 4.01 -0.80 5.21
C ASP A 80 3.85 -1.28 6.67
N THR A 81 3.48 -2.53 6.83
CA THR A 81 3.56 -3.24 8.10
C THR A 81 3.44 -4.75 7.91
N TYR A 82 4.21 -5.51 8.67
CA TYR A 82 4.05 -6.96 8.79
C TYR A 82 3.52 -7.36 10.17
N GLN A 83 3.32 -6.39 11.07
CA GLN A 83 2.91 -6.66 12.44
C GLN A 83 1.40 -6.76 12.57
N LEU A 84 0.90 -7.94 12.97
CA LEU A 84 -0.53 -8.19 13.21
C LEU A 84 -1.17 -7.19 14.21
N GLY A 85 -0.38 -6.69 15.16
CA GLY A 85 -0.83 -5.69 16.14
C GLY A 85 -1.06 -4.31 15.58
N LEU A 86 -0.48 -3.97 14.41
CA LEU A 86 -0.51 -2.64 13.81
C LEU A 86 -1.44 -2.52 12.62
N VAL A 87 -1.84 -3.62 11.96
CA VAL A 87 -2.71 -3.57 10.77
C VAL A 87 -3.97 -2.74 11.00
N GLU A 88 -4.44 -2.08 9.97
CA GLU A 88 -5.66 -1.25 9.98
C GLU A 88 -6.86 -2.01 10.55
N SER A 89 -7.08 -3.26 10.09
CA SER A 89 -8.16 -4.11 10.56
C SER A 89 -7.77 -5.58 10.59
N LYS A 90 -7.73 -6.17 11.79
CA LYS A 90 -7.54 -7.62 11.96
C LYS A 90 -8.71 -8.40 11.38
N GLU A 91 -9.93 -7.87 11.48
CA GLU A 91 -11.12 -8.54 10.99
C GLU A 91 -11.10 -8.70 9.47
N ILE A 92 -10.62 -7.69 8.73
CA ILE A 92 -10.37 -7.79 7.27
C ILE A 92 -9.39 -8.93 7.00
N LEU A 93 -8.26 -8.94 7.69
CA LEU A 93 -7.21 -9.95 7.51
C LEU A 93 -7.73 -11.38 7.72
N GLU A 94 -8.51 -11.60 8.79
CA GLU A 94 -9.06 -12.92 9.15
C GLU A 94 -10.15 -13.43 8.19
N ARG A 95 -10.90 -12.50 7.58
CA ARG A 95 -11.98 -12.85 6.65
C ARG A 95 -11.49 -13.15 5.24
N CYS A 96 -10.41 -12.55 4.81
CA CYS A 96 -9.83 -12.78 3.49
C CYS A 96 -9.35 -14.23 3.34
N GLY A 97 -9.31 -14.70 2.11
CA GLY A 97 -8.87 -16.08 1.82
C GLY A 97 -7.38 -16.18 1.55
N LYS A 98 -6.76 -15.08 1.15
CA LYS A 98 -5.32 -14.96 0.89
C LYS A 98 -4.79 -13.65 1.42
N VAL A 99 -3.52 -13.64 1.81
CA VAL A 99 -2.83 -12.49 2.35
C VAL A 99 -1.48 -12.30 1.67
N ALA A 100 -1.22 -11.09 1.19
CA ALA A 100 0.10 -10.66 0.74
C ALA A 100 0.59 -9.52 1.64
N VAL A 101 1.89 -9.48 1.92
CA VAL A 101 2.51 -8.43 2.73
C VAL A 101 3.65 -7.80 1.94
N ILE A 102 3.67 -6.46 1.87
CA ILE A 102 4.75 -5.67 1.27
C ILE A 102 5.25 -4.71 2.35
N ASP A 103 6.46 -4.94 2.85
CA ASP A 103 6.98 -4.17 3.99
C ASP A 103 8.51 -4.06 3.97
N HIS A 104 9.03 -2.96 4.50
CA HIS A 104 10.46 -2.68 4.60
C HIS A 104 10.98 -2.62 6.05
N HIS A 105 10.10 -2.68 7.04
CA HIS A 105 10.48 -2.60 8.45
C HIS A 105 11.31 -3.80 8.90
N ARG A 106 12.24 -3.60 9.84
CA ARG A 106 13.01 -4.71 10.41
C ARG A 106 12.10 -5.67 11.14
N LYS A 107 12.28 -6.97 10.91
CA LYS A 107 11.49 -8.04 11.55
C LYS A 107 11.59 -7.97 13.07
N GLY A 108 10.44 -7.91 13.73
CA GLY A 108 10.25 -8.04 15.16
C GLY A 108 9.29 -9.18 15.49
N VAL A 109 8.79 -9.21 16.71
CA VAL A 109 7.79 -10.19 17.17
C VAL A 109 6.38 -9.80 16.72
N GLY A 110 5.47 -10.79 16.62
CA GLY A 110 4.04 -10.54 16.33
C GLY A 110 3.74 -10.26 14.85
N PHE A 111 4.49 -10.91 13.95
CA PHE A 111 4.27 -10.81 12.51
C PHE A 111 3.04 -11.60 12.04
N ILE A 112 2.59 -11.32 10.82
CA ILE A 112 1.52 -12.06 10.15
C ILE A 112 2.06 -13.42 9.72
N GLU A 113 1.74 -14.48 10.48
CA GLU A 113 2.33 -15.83 10.31
C GLU A 113 1.85 -16.55 9.05
N HIS A 114 0.63 -16.26 8.58
CA HIS A 114 -0.06 -16.99 7.50
C HIS A 114 -0.22 -16.15 6.23
N ALA A 115 0.79 -15.35 5.88
CA ALA A 115 0.80 -14.67 4.59
C ALA A 115 1.18 -15.64 3.47
N ASP A 116 0.39 -15.65 2.39
CA ASP A 116 0.64 -16.47 1.20
C ASP A 116 1.82 -15.93 0.38
N LEU A 117 2.04 -14.60 0.45
CA LEU A 117 3.16 -13.92 -0.20
C LEU A 117 3.72 -12.85 0.74
N VAL A 118 5.05 -12.80 0.83
CA VAL A 118 5.75 -11.79 1.61
C VAL A 118 6.85 -11.17 0.76
N CYS A 119 6.71 -9.90 0.43
CA CYS A 119 7.75 -9.06 -0.12
C CYS A 119 8.29 -8.19 1.01
N HIS A 120 9.38 -8.63 1.63
CA HIS A 120 9.95 -7.96 2.80
C HIS A 120 11.42 -7.63 2.55
N GLU A 121 11.71 -6.34 2.39
CA GLU A 121 13.03 -5.82 2.02
C GLU A 121 13.51 -4.74 3.01
N PRO A 122 14.18 -5.12 4.11
CA PRO A 122 14.61 -4.15 5.13
C PRO A 122 15.66 -3.15 4.68
N TYR A 123 16.19 -3.31 3.48
CA TYR A 123 17.15 -2.38 2.87
C TYR A 123 16.49 -1.38 1.91
N SER A 124 15.21 -1.54 1.62
CA SER A 124 14.43 -0.52 0.92
C SER A 124 14.16 0.68 1.83
N SER A 125 14.10 1.86 1.26
CA SER A 125 13.85 3.08 2.04
C SER A 125 12.42 3.17 2.56
N SER A 126 11.47 2.57 1.84
CA SER A 126 10.04 2.69 2.11
C SER A 126 9.25 1.56 1.42
N ALA A 127 8.01 1.34 1.84
CA ALA A 127 7.08 0.46 1.13
C ALA A 127 6.68 1.04 -0.24
N SER A 128 6.58 2.36 -0.35
CA SER A 128 6.35 3.06 -1.62
C SER A 128 7.48 2.83 -2.63
N GLU A 129 8.75 2.75 -2.19
CA GLU A 129 9.87 2.35 -3.06
C GLU A 129 9.65 0.95 -3.62
N LEU A 130 9.32 -0.03 -2.76
CA LEU A 130 9.07 -1.41 -3.19
C LEU A 130 7.93 -1.50 -4.20
N VAL A 131 6.83 -0.80 -3.95
CA VAL A 131 5.68 -0.81 -4.87
C VAL A 131 6.01 -0.09 -6.18
N THR A 132 6.80 0.98 -6.14
CA THR A 132 7.27 1.66 -7.36
C THR A 132 8.14 0.73 -8.22
N GLU A 133 8.98 -0.10 -7.60
CA GLU A 133 9.73 -1.13 -8.34
C GLU A 133 8.79 -2.18 -8.94
N LEU A 134 7.79 -2.65 -8.21
CA LEU A 134 6.83 -3.64 -8.71
C LEU A 134 6.05 -3.12 -9.92
N LEU A 135 5.68 -1.84 -9.94
CA LEU A 135 4.99 -1.20 -11.06
C LEU A 135 5.78 -1.27 -12.38
N GLN A 136 7.11 -1.35 -12.33
CA GLN A 136 7.95 -1.48 -13.54
C GLN A 136 7.79 -2.83 -14.25
N TYR A 137 7.25 -3.83 -13.57
CA TYR A 137 7.07 -5.20 -14.09
C TYR A 137 5.64 -5.52 -14.49
N VAL A 138 4.71 -4.56 -14.32
CA VAL A 138 3.27 -4.76 -14.57
C VAL A 138 2.80 -3.82 -15.66
N GLY A 139 2.05 -4.36 -16.64
CA GLY A 139 1.49 -3.59 -17.74
C GLY A 139 2.50 -3.20 -18.82
N ASP A 140 2.05 -2.33 -19.71
CA ASP A 140 2.82 -1.80 -20.83
C ASP A 140 3.38 -0.40 -20.51
N ARG A 141 4.17 0.17 -21.45
CA ARG A 141 4.78 1.50 -21.27
C ARG A 141 3.79 2.63 -21.04
N ASP A 142 2.53 2.45 -21.46
CA ASP A 142 1.47 3.45 -21.33
C ASP A 142 0.68 3.32 -20.01
N ASP A 143 0.89 2.23 -19.26
CA ASP A 143 0.21 1.96 -17.97
C ASP A 143 0.85 2.65 -16.76
N LYS A 144 1.41 3.83 -16.98
CA LYS A 144 2.09 4.59 -15.92
C LYS A 144 1.10 5.11 -14.87
N PRO A 145 1.55 5.29 -13.62
CA PRO A 145 0.79 6.03 -12.62
C PRO A 145 0.44 7.43 -13.13
N SER A 146 -0.76 7.90 -12.81
CA SER A 146 -1.13 9.29 -13.01
C SER A 146 -0.24 10.19 -12.14
N ARG A 147 -0.26 11.50 -12.41
CA ARG A 147 0.56 12.44 -11.65
C ARG A 147 0.28 12.38 -10.15
N VAL A 148 -0.98 12.30 -9.73
CA VAL A 148 -1.34 12.28 -8.30
C VAL A 148 -0.93 10.97 -7.62
N GLU A 149 -1.03 9.83 -8.32
CA GLU A 149 -0.55 8.53 -7.85
C GLU A 149 0.97 8.54 -7.68
N ALA A 150 1.69 9.08 -8.66
CA ALA A 150 3.15 9.24 -8.58
C ALA A 150 3.58 10.19 -7.45
N GLU A 151 2.85 11.31 -7.24
CA GLU A 151 3.06 12.22 -6.11
C GLU A 151 2.80 11.52 -4.77
N GLY A 152 1.82 10.60 -4.70
CA GLY A 152 1.55 9.77 -3.52
C GLY A 152 2.71 8.84 -3.19
N LEU A 153 3.19 8.06 -4.16
CA LEU A 153 4.37 7.19 -4.01
C LEU A 153 5.62 7.99 -3.59
N LEU A 154 5.87 9.11 -4.26
CA LEU A 154 7.00 9.99 -3.94
C LEU A 154 6.90 10.55 -2.52
N SER A 155 5.70 10.93 -2.07
CA SER A 155 5.47 11.44 -0.72
C SER A 155 5.85 10.43 0.37
N GLY A 156 5.53 9.14 0.16
CA GLY A 156 5.95 8.06 1.04
C GLY A 156 7.47 7.92 1.09
N ILE A 157 8.12 7.85 -0.07
CA ILE A 157 9.58 7.80 -0.16
C ILE A 157 10.23 9.01 0.54
N MET A 158 9.73 10.22 0.33
CA MET A 158 10.26 11.44 0.95
C MET A 158 10.09 11.43 2.47
N LEU A 159 8.96 10.92 2.98
CA LEU A 159 8.73 10.82 4.42
C LEU A 159 9.81 9.96 5.08
N ASP A 160 9.99 8.75 4.61
CA ASP A 160 10.89 7.76 5.21
C ASP A 160 12.37 8.06 5.00
N THR A 161 12.70 8.70 3.88
CA THR A 161 14.07 9.14 3.59
C THR A 161 14.42 10.51 4.17
N ARG A 162 13.46 11.19 4.81
CA ARG A 162 13.61 12.59 5.24
C ARG A 162 14.16 13.45 4.12
N ASP A 163 13.39 13.58 3.05
CA ASP A 163 13.79 14.31 1.84
C ASP A 163 15.12 13.80 1.24
N PHE A 164 15.25 12.48 1.11
CA PHE A 164 16.44 11.80 0.55
C PHE A 164 17.73 11.98 1.35
N THR A 165 17.65 12.36 2.62
CA THR A 165 18.83 12.53 3.48
C THR A 165 19.21 11.26 4.24
N LEU A 166 18.29 10.31 4.43
CA LEU A 166 18.49 9.07 5.16
C LEU A 166 18.01 7.86 4.35
N HIS A 167 18.60 6.71 4.63
CA HIS A 167 18.18 5.40 4.09
C HIS A 167 18.08 5.31 2.56
N THR A 168 18.78 6.20 1.83
CA THR A 168 18.79 6.18 0.36
C THR A 168 19.76 5.10 -0.14
N GLY A 169 19.23 4.13 -0.87
CA GLY A 169 20.02 3.07 -1.52
C GLY A 169 20.24 3.34 -3.01
N VAL A 170 21.12 2.53 -3.63
CA VAL A 170 21.31 2.57 -5.10
C VAL A 170 20.01 2.28 -5.85
N ARG A 171 19.15 1.40 -5.31
CA ARG A 171 17.84 1.05 -5.90
C ARG A 171 16.97 2.30 -6.04
N LEU A 172 16.88 3.13 -5.00
CA LEU A 172 16.10 4.36 -5.02
C LEU A 172 16.57 5.34 -6.11
N SER A 173 17.88 5.41 -6.39
CA SER A 173 18.41 6.26 -7.44
C SER A 173 18.04 5.81 -8.86
N LEU A 174 17.70 4.53 -9.04
CA LEU A 174 17.29 3.98 -10.33
C LEU A 174 15.81 4.21 -10.66
N ILE A 175 14.98 4.49 -9.66
CA ILE A 175 13.55 4.79 -9.84
C ILE A 175 13.35 6.11 -10.61
N HIS A 176 14.31 7.01 -10.57
CA HIS A 176 14.26 8.31 -11.26
C HIS A 176 14.53 8.25 -12.77
N ILE A 177 14.89 7.09 -13.27
CA ILE A 177 15.23 6.90 -14.67
C ILE A 177 14.05 6.31 -15.44
#